data_6ebd7df098ff1234c028845a66e16a07
#
_entry.id   6ebd7df098ff1234c028845a66e16a07
#
_cell.length_a   1.000
_cell.length_b   1.000
_cell.length_c   1.000
_cell.angle_alpha   90.00
_cell.angle_beta   90.00
_cell.angle_gamma   90.00
#
_symmetry.space_group_name_H-M   'P 1'
#
loop_
_entity.id
_entity.type
_entity.pdbx_description
1 polymer ?
#
loop_
_entity_poly.entity_id
_entity_poly.type
_entity_poly.pdbx_seq_one_letter_code
_entity_poly.pdbx_strand_id
1 'polypeptide(L)'
;MIDQLDGRIGESWSGEVPNGSHINVVVARRGSPTAAAAAGALASPRPGHVPFLACLSPGVVVRPTTIVVNKSPVEGEGRIGPITWGAAQLGIAQGVLDAVADGLIEASGDLLVLVAVWVDPAAQDETAVRNANRAATRKALGVCVEGRNPAAAAALVERRDELRSPYYSGD
;
A
#
# COMPACT_ATOMS: atom_id res chain seq x y z
N MET A 1 21.58 -1.87 2.32
CA MET A 1 20.27 -1.14 2.31
C MET A 1 19.10 -2.12 2.31
N ILE A 2 19.04 -3.08 1.39
CA ILE A 2 17.92 -4.04 1.25
C ILE A 2 17.64 -4.83 2.54
N ASP A 3 18.68 -5.32 3.23
CA ASP A 3 18.52 -6.08 4.48
C ASP A 3 17.86 -5.28 5.61
N GLN A 4 18.01 -3.97 5.60
CA GLN A 4 17.43 -3.08 6.61
C GLN A 4 15.95 -2.78 6.37
N LEU A 5 15.42 -3.11 5.19
CA LEU A 5 14.03 -2.88 4.83
C LEU A 5 13.13 -4.09 5.09
N ASP A 6 13.70 -5.29 5.32
CA ASP A 6 12.92 -6.50 5.53
C ASP A 6 12.03 -6.38 6.77
N GLY A 7 10.76 -6.69 6.59
CA GLY A 7 9.74 -6.60 7.64
C GLY A 7 9.30 -5.18 8.00
N ARG A 8 9.81 -4.14 7.34
CA ARG A 8 9.35 -2.77 7.61
C ARG A 8 7.96 -2.54 7.08
N ILE A 9 7.19 -1.81 7.88
CA ILE A 9 5.78 -1.49 7.62
C ILE A 9 5.62 0.02 7.53
N GLY A 10 4.93 0.48 6.50
CA GLY A 10 4.52 1.86 6.34
C GLY A 10 3.01 1.98 6.13
N GLU A 11 2.48 3.12 6.47
CA GLU A 11 1.07 3.44 6.34
C GLU A 11 0.92 4.85 5.79
N SER A 12 -0.13 5.07 4.96
CA SER A 12 -0.48 6.39 4.48
C SER A 12 -1.92 6.45 3.99
N TRP A 13 -2.51 7.62 4.17
CA TRP A 13 -3.73 8.06 3.50
C TRP A 13 -3.41 9.14 2.47
N SER A 14 -4.19 9.17 1.37
CA SER A 14 -4.20 10.27 0.41
C SER A 14 -5.56 10.39 -0.28
N GLY A 15 -5.86 11.60 -0.77
CA GLY A 15 -7.12 11.93 -1.44
C GLY A 15 -8.26 12.20 -0.46
N GLU A 16 -9.41 12.56 -1.02
CA GLU A 16 -10.63 12.90 -0.30
C GLU A 16 -11.69 11.81 -0.48
N VAL A 17 -12.52 11.60 0.54
CA VAL A 17 -13.66 10.67 0.49
C VAL A 17 -14.67 11.16 -0.55
N PRO A 18 -15.26 10.27 -1.37
CA PRO A 18 -15.11 8.81 -1.38
C PRO A 18 -13.95 8.29 -2.25
N ASN A 19 -13.17 9.14 -2.91
CA ASN A 19 -12.14 8.74 -3.87
C ASN A 19 -10.74 8.64 -3.25
N GLY A 20 -10.62 8.85 -1.94
CA GLY A 20 -9.37 8.66 -1.20
C GLY A 20 -9.01 7.18 -1.01
N SER A 21 -7.77 6.94 -0.59
CA SER A 21 -7.25 5.60 -0.38
C SER A 21 -6.36 5.50 0.85
N HIS A 22 -6.48 4.38 1.54
CA HIS A 22 -5.63 4.02 2.67
C HIS A 22 -4.73 2.84 2.29
N ILE A 23 -3.44 3.06 2.37
CA ILE A 23 -2.40 2.10 1.99
C ILE A 23 -1.61 1.66 3.23
N ASN A 24 -1.47 0.34 3.40
CA ASN A 24 -0.44 -0.25 4.25
C ASN A 24 0.54 -1.00 3.35
N VAL A 25 1.83 -0.82 3.62
CA VAL A 25 2.90 -1.46 2.87
C VAL A 25 3.74 -2.31 3.81
N VAL A 26 4.13 -3.49 3.36
CA VAL A 26 5.21 -4.29 3.97
C VAL A 26 6.29 -4.49 2.92
N VAL A 27 7.53 -4.14 3.25
CA VAL A 27 8.67 -4.43 2.40
C VAL A 27 9.32 -5.72 2.87
N ALA A 28 9.64 -6.61 1.94
CA ALA A 28 10.24 -7.90 2.23
C ALA A 28 11.46 -8.15 1.35
N ARG A 29 12.49 -8.80 1.92
CA ARG A 29 13.64 -9.27 1.17
C ARG A 29 13.39 -10.68 0.66
N ARG A 30 13.75 -10.95 -0.58
CA ARG A 30 13.67 -12.29 -1.16
C ARG A 30 14.36 -13.33 -0.25
N GLY A 31 13.69 -14.44 0.01
CA GLY A 31 14.18 -15.50 0.87
C GLY A 31 13.99 -15.28 2.37
N SER A 32 13.43 -14.13 2.78
CA SER A 32 13.09 -13.88 4.18
C SER A 32 11.77 -14.54 4.58
N PRO A 33 11.52 -14.73 5.89
CA PRO A 33 10.20 -15.14 6.39
C PRO A 33 9.08 -14.17 6.00
N THR A 34 9.38 -12.86 5.93
CA THR A 34 8.43 -11.82 5.50
C THR A 34 8.02 -12.03 4.04
N ALA A 35 8.98 -12.33 3.16
CA ALA A 35 8.68 -12.62 1.76
C ALA A 35 7.88 -13.92 1.59
N ALA A 36 8.16 -14.94 2.40
CA ALA A 36 7.38 -16.18 2.40
C ALA A 36 5.93 -15.94 2.81
N ALA A 37 5.70 -15.13 3.85
CA ALA A 37 4.35 -14.74 4.29
C ALA A 37 3.61 -13.94 3.21
N ALA A 38 4.28 -13.00 2.54
CA ALA A 38 3.69 -12.21 1.46
C ALA A 38 3.34 -13.09 0.24
N ALA A 39 4.21 -14.03 -0.15
CA ALA A 39 3.92 -15.00 -1.20
C ALA A 39 2.76 -15.92 -0.82
N GLY A 40 2.68 -16.34 0.45
CA GLY A 40 1.55 -17.10 1.00
C GLY A 40 0.21 -16.34 0.88
N ALA A 41 0.21 -15.02 1.09
CA ALA A 41 -0.97 -14.20 0.90
C ALA A 41 -1.48 -14.25 -0.55
N LEU A 42 -0.57 -14.22 -1.55
CA LEU A 42 -0.92 -14.33 -2.96
C LEU A 42 -1.57 -15.71 -3.29
N ALA A 43 -1.13 -16.76 -2.62
CA ALA A 43 -1.62 -18.12 -2.83
C ALA A 43 -2.90 -18.45 -2.04
N SER A 44 -3.41 -17.53 -1.23
CA SER A 44 -4.53 -17.77 -0.31
C SER A 44 -5.67 -16.77 -0.51
N PRO A 45 -6.30 -16.75 -1.70
CA PRO A 45 -7.44 -15.87 -1.94
C PRO A 45 -8.62 -16.22 -1.02
N ARG A 46 -9.40 -15.20 -0.64
CA ARG A 46 -10.63 -15.34 0.14
C ARG A 46 -11.76 -14.65 -0.60
N PRO A 47 -13.03 -15.05 -0.37
CA PRO A 47 -14.17 -14.34 -0.96
C PRO A 47 -14.06 -12.83 -0.75
N GLY A 48 -14.22 -12.07 -1.82
CA GLY A 48 -14.08 -10.60 -1.81
C GLY A 48 -12.65 -10.04 -1.66
N HIS A 49 -11.66 -10.88 -1.33
CA HIS A 49 -10.27 -10.46 -1.11
C HIS A 49 -9.32 -11.31 -1.97
N VAL A 50 -9.14 -10.88 -3.22
CA VAL A 50 -8.30 -11.59 -4.19
C VAL A 50 -6.96 -10.87 -4.34
N PRO A 51 -5.85 -11.47 -3.89
CA PRO A 51 -4.53 -10.92 -4.10
C PRO A 51 -4.15 -10.95 -5.58
N PHE A 52 -3.43 -9.92 -6.04
CA PHE A 52 -2.97 -9.82 -7.42
C PHE A 52 -1.62 -9.09 -7.51
N LEU A 53 -0.96 -9.19 -8.65
CA LEU A 53 0.27 -8.46 -8.92
C LEU A 53 -0.04 -7.09 -9.52
N ALA A 54 0.63 -6.05 -9.03
CA ALA A 54 0.56 -4.74 -9.64
C ALA A 54 1.24 -4.76 -11.01
N CYS A 55 0.49 -4.41 -12.05
CA CYS A 55 0.94 -4.40 -13.44
C CYS A 55 0.73 -3.02 -14.07
N LEU A 56 1.62 -2.64 -14.97
CA LEU A 56 1.50 -1.42 -15.79
C LEU A 56 0.70 -1.68 -17.07
N SER A 57 0.81 -2.90 -17.57
CA SER A 57 0.03 -3.44 -18.68
C SER A 57 0.07 -4.99 -18.61
N PRO A 58 -0.73 -5.72 -19.39
CA PRO A 58 -0.66 -7.17 -19.43
C PRO A 58 0.77 -7.67 -19.66
N GLY A 59 1.27 -8.50 -18.74
CA GLY A 59 2.62 -9.05 -18.78
C GLY A 59 3.74 -8.10 -18.30
N VAL A 60 3.43 -6.83 -17.99
CA VAL A 60 4.42 -5.86 -17.50
C VAL A 60 4.20 -5.61 -16.01
N VAL A 61 4.83 -6.44 -15.18
CA VAL A 61 4.79 -6.34 -13.72
C VAL A 61 5.72 -5.22 -13.24
N VAL A 62 5.27 -4.43 -12.27
CA VAL A 62 6.11 -3.39 -11.68
C VAL A 62 7.29 -3.99 -10.90
N ARG A 63 8.40 -3.25 -10.83
CA ARG A 63 9.59 -3.63 -10.05
C ARG A 63 9.90 -2.56 -8.99
N PRO A 64 10.16 -2.98 -7.72
CA PRO A 64 10.12 -4.36 -7.19
C PRO A 64 8.75 -5.01 -7.33
N THR A 65 8.72 -6.35 -7.39
CA THR A 65 7.46 -7.09 -7.51
C THR A 65 6.51 -6.71 -6.38
N THR A 66 5.32 -6.26 -6.74
CA THR A 66 4.33 -5.75 -5.78
C THR A 66 3.08 -6.62 -5.81
N ILE A 67 2.76 -7.20 -4.65
CA ILE A 67 1.51 -7.93 -4.41
C ILE A 67 0.52 -6.95 -3.80
N VAL A 68 -0.68 -6.91 -4.33
CA VAL A 68 -1.78 -6.07 -3.82
C VAL A 68 -2.87 -6.96 -3.23
N VAL A 69 -3.36 -6.57 -2.05
CA VAL A 69 -4.51 -7.20 -1.38
C VAL A 69 -5.51 -6.10 -1.04
N ASN A 70 -6.75 -6.24 -1.46
CA ASN A 70 -7.80 -5.29 -1.10
C ASN A 70 -8.31 -5.55 0.33
N LYS A 71 -8.43 -4.48 1.13
CA LYS A 71 -8.99 -4.54 2.50
C LYS A 71 -10.52 -4.51 2.51
N SER A 72 -11.13 -3.75 1.60
CA SER A 72 -12.58 -3.79 1.39
C SER A 72 -12.93 -4.99 0.50
N PRO A 73 -13.93 -5.79 0.84
CA PRO A 73 -14.36 -6.87 -0.03
C PRO A 73 -14.86 -6.33 -1.37
N VAL A 74 -14.45 -6.99 -2.45
CA VAL A 74 -14.93 -6.71 -3.80
C VAL A 74 -15.84 -7.87 -4.21
N GLU A 75 -17.14 -7.63 -4.16
CA GLU A 75 -18.17 -8.64 -4.44
C GLU A 75 -19.17 -8.11 -5.45
N GLY A 76 -19.71 -9.03 -6.26
CA GLY A 76 -20.77 -8.74 -7.23
C GLY A 76 -20.32 -7.93 -8.45
N GLU A 77 -21.29 -7.44 -9.21
CA GLU A 77 -21.12 -6.71 -10.48
C GLU A 77 -21.10 -5.17 -10.27
N GLY A 78 -20.39 -4.70 -9.24
CA GLY A 78 -20.29 -3.28 -8.93
C GLY A 78 -19.06 -2.58 -9.53
N ARG A 79 -19.01 -1.25 -9.42
CA ARG A 79 -17.87 -0.45 -9.86
C ARG A 79 -16.60 -0.67 -9.02
N ILE A 80 -16.74 -1.16 -7.80
CA ILE A 80 -15.60 -1.32 -6.88
C ILE A 80 -14.52 -2.27 -7.44
N GLY A 81 -14.92 -3.32 -8.17
CA GLY A 81 -13.99 -4.22 -8.85
C GLY A 81 -13.12 -3.50 -9.88
N PRO A 82 -13.72 -2.92 -10.95
CA PRO A 82 -12.98 -2.13 -11.94
C PRO A 82 -12.14 -1.01 -11.34
N ILE A 83 -12.63 -0.30 -10.32
CA ILE A 83 -11.88 0.75 -9.64
C ILE A 83 -10.69 0.16 -8.88
N THR A 84 -10.85 -0.94 -8.14
CA THR A 84 -9.79 -1.56 -7.36
C THR A 84 -8.72 -2.18 -8.27
N TRP A 85 -9.13 -2.98 -9.25
CA TRP A 85 -8.20 -3.70 -10.14
C TRP A 85 -7.71 -2.87 -11.33
N GLY A 86 -8.34 -1.72 -11.60
CA GLY A 86 -7.92 -0.76 -12.61
C GLY A 86 -7.22 0.45 -12.00
N ALA A 87 -7.98 1.44 -11.59
CA ALA A 87 -7.45 2.75 -11.15
C ALA A 87 -6.53 2.64 -9.92
N ALA A 88 -6.95 1.92 -8.87
CA ALA A 88 -6.15 1.78 -7.65
C ALA A 88 -4.88 0.98 -7.93
N GLN A 89 -4.97 -0.15 -8.64
CA GLN A 89 -3.80 -0.94 -9.03
C GLN A 89 -2.79 -0.11 -9.82
N LEU A 90 -3.23 0.64 -10.85
CA LEU A 90 -2.35 1.49 -11.64
C LEU A 90 -1.68 2.56 -10.78
N GLY A 91 -2.44 3.20 -9.89
CA GLY A 91 -1.91 4.16 -8.94
C GLY A 91 -0.83 3.56 -8.04
N ILE A 92 -1.08 2.36 -7.48
CA ILE A 92 -0.10 1.64 -6.67
C ILE A 92 1.17 1.34 -7.47
N ALA A 93 1.04 0.81 -8.69
CA ALA A 93 2.19 0.52 -9.56
C ALA A 93 3.01 1.78 -9.84
N GLN A 94 2.35 2.91 -10.15
CA GLN A 94 3.01 4.21 -10.36
C GLN A 94 3.67 4.73 -9.08
N GLY A 95 3.03 4.59 -7.91
CA GLY A 95 3.61 5.02 -6.64
C GLY A 95 4.85 4.22 -6.24
N VAL A 96 4.92 2.94 -6.59
CA VAL A 96 6.14 2.12 -6.44
C VAL A 96 7.25 2.65 -7.36
N LEU A 97 6.93 2.97 -8.62
CA LEU A 97 7.91 3.55 -9.54
C LEU A 97 8.37 4.94 -9.11
N ASP A 98 7.50 5.77 -8.55
CA ASP A 98 7.89 7.05 -7.96
C ASP A 98 8.90 6.85 -6.82
N ALA A 99 8.66 5.88 -5.94
CA ALA A 99 9.59 5.55 -4.86
C ALA A 99 10.97 5.07 -5.38
N VAL A 100 10.98 4.34 -6.50
CA VAL A 100 12.23 3.95 -7.17
C VAL A 100 12.91 5.17 -7.80
N ALA A 101 12.18 6.02 -8.50
CA ALA A 101 12.72 7.22 -9.14
C ALA A 101 13.31 8.21 -8.12
N ASP A 102 12.72 8.28 -6.93
CA ASP A 102 13.21 9.11 -5.83
C ASP A 102 14.37 8.46 -5.05
N GLY A 103 14.79 7.26 -5.41
CA GLY A 103 15.86 6.52 -4.73
C GLY A 103 15.49 6.00 -3.33
N LEU A 104 14.20 5.95 -2.99
CA LEU A 104 13.73 5.39 -1.72
C LEU A 104 13.94 3.88 -1.66
N ILE A 105 13.67 3.19 -2.76
CA ILE A 105 13.86 1.74 -2.91
C ILE A 105 14.47 1.45 -4.27
N GLU A 106 15.04 0.26 -4.44
CA GLU A 106 15.63 -0.17 -5.71
C GLU A 106 14.64 -1.01 -6.53
N ALA A 107 14.70 -0.88 -7.86
CA ALA A 107 13.96 -1.74 -8.81
C ALA A 107 14.60 -3.15 -8.86
N SER A 108 14.79 -3.77 -7.71
CA SER A 108 15.48 -5.05 -7.56
C SER A 108 14.52 -6.23 -7.59
N GLY A 109 14.98 -7.37 -8.13
CA GLY A 109 14.32 -8.67 -7.98
C GLY A 109 14.44 -9.26 -6.59
N ASP A 110 15.29 -8.69 -5.73
CA ASP A 110 15.51 -9.12 -4.34
C ASP A 110 14.56 -8.45 -3.34
N LEU A 111 13.78 -7.47 -3.79
CA LEU A 111 12.71 -6.87 -3.02
C LEU A 111 11.34 -7.36 -3.50
N LEU A 112 10.44 -7.50 -2.53
CA LEU A 112 9.03 -7.74 -2.71
C LEU A 112 8.26 -6.72 -1.86
N VAL A 113 7.23 -6.12 -2.42
CA VAL A 113 6.34 -5.18 -1.73
C VAL A 113 4.97 -5.82 -1.62
N LEU A 114 4.42 -5.88 -0.41
CA LEU A 114 3.02 -6.22 -0.17
C LEU A 114 2.26 -4.93 0.14
N VAL A 115 1.21 -4.67 -0.62
CA VAL A 115 0.33 -3.50 -0.43
C VAL A 115 -1.06 -3.98 -0.05
N ALA A 116 -1.52 -3.60 1.13
CA ALA A 116 -2.91 -3.74 1.51
C ALA A 116 -3.63 -2.40 1.27
N VAL A 117 -4.59 -2.39 0.34
CA VAL A 117 -5.30 -1.19 -0.10
C VAL A 117 -6.75 -1.18 0.39
N TRP A 118 -7.19 -0.05 0.93
CA TRP A 118 -8.59 0.25 1.12
C TRP A 118 -9.02 1.30 0.08
N VAL A 119 -10.08 0.98 -0.64
CA VAL A 119 -10.79 1.89 -1.54
C VAL A 119 -12.20 1.98 -1.04
N ASP A 120 -12.75 3.19 -0.96
CA ASP A 120 -14.13 3.41 -0.53
C ASP A 120 -15.10 2.72 -1.51
N PRO A 121 -16.04 1.89 -1.02
CA PRO A 121 -17.06 1.28 -1.89
C PRO A 121 -17.91 2.30 -2.68
N ALA A 122 -18.00 3.54 -2.21
CA ALA A 122 -18.69 4.63 -2.89
C ALA A 122 -17.81 5.41 -3.89
N ALA A 123 -16.55 5.01 -4.07
CA ALA A 123 -15.64 5.64 -5.03
C ALA A 123 -16.16 5.55 -6.47
N GLN A 124 -16.05 6.65 -7.22
CA GLN A 124 -16.56 6.75 -8.59
C GLN A 124 -15.59 7.40 -9.58
N ASP A 125 -14.69 8.27 -9.09
CA ASP A 125 -13.71 8.97 -9.92
C ASP A 125 -12.39 8.16 -9.99
N GLU A 126 -12.23 7.44 -11.10
CA GLU A 126 -11.04 6.60 -11.33
C GLU A 126 -9.74 7.42 -11.36
N THR A 127 -9.78 8.66 -11.85
CA THR A 127 -8.59 9.53 -11.89
C THR A 127 -8.20 9.95 -10.47
N ALA A 128 -9.16 10.35 -9.66
CA ALA A 128 -8.92 10.70 -8.26
C ALA A 128 -8.41 9.48 -7.47
N VAL A 129 -9.03 8.31 -7.62
CA VAL A 129 -8.61 7.06 -6.98
C VAL A 129 -7.19 6.67 -7.40
N ARG A 130 -6.86 6.73 -8.70
CA ARG A 130 -5.50 6.46 -9.18
C ARG A 130 -4.49 7.41 -8.53
N ASN A 131 -4.76 8.71 -8.53
CA ASN A 131 -3.86 9.72 -7.95
C ASN A 131 -3.70 9.53 -6.44
N ALA A 132 -4.78 9.24 -5.72
CA ALA A 132 -4.76 8.96 -4.28
C ALA A 132 -3.90 7.74 -3.97
N ASN A 133 -4.09 6.64 -4.70
CA ASN A 133 -3.29 5.42 -4.52
C ASN A 133 -1.81 5.63 -4.85
N ARG A 134 -1.49 6.39 -5.92
CA ARG A 134 -0.11 6.73 -6.28
C ARG A 134 0.59 7.49 -5.15
N ALA A 135 -0.04 8.56 -4.67
CA ALA A 135 0.53 9.39 -3.62
C ALA A 135 0.65 8.63 -2.29
N ALA A 136 -0.38 7.88 -1.88
CA ALA A 136 -0.38 7.10 -0.66
C ALA A 136 0.67 5.99 -0.68
N THR A 137 0.83 5.28 -1.81
CA THR A 137 1.83 4.19 -1.94
C THR A 137 3.25 4.74 -1.83
N ARG A 138 3.58 5.82 -2.56
CA ARG A 138 4.89 6.46 -2.47
C ARG A 138 5.19 6.92 -1.04
N LYS A 139 4.22 7.56 -0.37
CA LYS A 139 4.37 8.05 1.00
C LYS A 139 4.54 6.89 2.00
N ALA A 140 3.76 5.82 1.88
CA ALA A 140 3.89 4.64 2.74
C ALA A 140 5.26 3.96 2.59
N LEU A 141 5.81 3.89 1.36
CA LEU A 141 7.16 3.40 1.12
C LEU A 141 8.23 4.32 1.75
N GLY A 142 8.04 5.63 1.70
CA GLY A 142 8.90 6.58 2.43
C GLY A 142 8.92 6.29 3.93
N VAL A 143 7.77 6.07 4.54
CA VAL A 143 7.66 5.69 5.97
C VAL A 143 8.42 4.38 6.27
N CYS A 144 8.38 3.39 5.36
CA CYS A 144 9.17 2.16 5.50
C CYS A 144 10.68 2.43 5.53
N VAL A 145 11.15 3.32 4.64
CA VAL A 145 12.59 3.65 4.48
C VAL A 145 13.11 4.49 5.64
N GLU A 146 12.39 5.55 5.99
CA GLU A 146 12.78 6.45 7.08
C GLU A 146 12.81 5.72 8.43
N GLY A 147 12.01 4.66 8.57
CA GLY A 147 11.84 3.94 9.81
C GLY A 147 11.19 4.84 10.87
N ARG A 148 10.90 4.26 12.02
CA ARG A 148 10.47 5.07 13.17
C ARG A 148 11.70 5.72 13.81
N ASN A 149 11.78 7.02 13.73
CA ASN A 149 12.72 7.79 14.55
C ASN A 149 12.36 7.52 16.03
N PRO A 150 13.27 6.96 16.86
CA PRO A 150 13.00 6.68 18.26
C PRO A 150 12.53 7.91 19.05
N ALA A 151 13.06 9.10 18.74
CA ALA A 151 12.63 10.35 19.37
C ALA A 151 11.19 10.72 18.99
N ALA A 152 10.78 10.51 17.74
CA ALA A 152 9.39 10.72 17.32
C ALA A 152 8.44 9.73 17.99
N ALA A 153 8.86 8.48 18.16
CA ALA A 153 8.07 7.48 18.89
C ALA A 153 7.91 7.85 20.39
N ALA A 154 8.97 8.32 21.03
CA ALA A 154 8.92 8.80 22.41
C ALA A 154 7.96 9.99 22.56
N ALA A 155 8.04 10.98 21.66
CA ALA A 155 7.14 12.13 21.66
C ALA A 155 5.66 11.74 21.47
N LEU A 156 5.36 10.68 20.69
CA LEU A 156 4.00 10.16 20.59
C LEU A 156 3.52 9.54 21.90
N VAL A 157 4.40 8.82 22.62
CA VAL A 157 4.07 8.24 23.93
C VAL A 157 3.79 9.33 24.96
N GLU A 158 4.62 10.38 24.98
CA GLU A 158 4.44 11.52 25.90
C GLU A 158 3.12 12.25 25.67
N ARG A 159 2.71 12.39 24.40
CA ARG A 159 1.50 13.13 24.00
C ARG A 159 0.30 12.24 23.69
N ARG A 160 0.31 10.97 24.11
CA ARG A 160 -0.74 9.97 23.75
C ARG A 160 -2.16 10.43 24.05
N ASP A 161 -2.35 11.16 25.16
CA ASP A 161 -3.66 11.62 25.61
C ASP A 161 -4.14 12.89 24.86
N GLU A 162 -3.24 13.57 24.15
CA GLU A 162 -3.50 14.75 23.30
C GLU A 162 -3.81 14.37 21.85
N LEU A 163 -3.44 13.14 21.45
CA LEU A 163 -3.61 12.70 20.06
C LEU A 163 -5.08 12.56 19.71
N ARG A 164 -5.44 13.03 18.54
CA ARG A 164 -6.80 12.94 18.00
C ARG A 164 -6.76 12.25 16.65
N SER A 165 -7.79 11.48 16.37
CA SER A 165 -8.02 10.89 15.05
C SER A 165 -9.11 11.67 14.33
N PRO A 166 -8.94 12.03 13.04
CA PRO A 166 -9.99 12.65 12.26
C PRO A 166 -11.23 11.76 12.07
N TYR A 167 -11.09 10.46 12.38
CA TYR A 167 -12.18 9.47 12.29
C TYR A 167 -12.86 9.20 13.63
N TYR A 168 -12.42 9.85 14.70
CA TYR A 168 -13.01 9.72 16.03
C TYR A 168 -13.82 10.98 16.37
N SER A 169 -15.11 10.82 16.55
CA SER A 169 -16.05 11.90 16.86
C SER A 169 -16.51 11.93 18.32
N GLY A 170 -15.91 11.10 19.18
CA GLY A 170 -16.14 11.12 20.63
C GLY A 170 -15.39 12.28 21.32
N ASP A 171 -15.83 12.65 22.50
CA ASP A 171 -15.19 13.66 23.37
C ASP A 171 -13.92 13.13 24.04
#